data_94b2434be83046ff630abece7c0db53d
#
_entry.id   94b2434be83046ff630abece7c0db53d
#
_cell.length_a   1.000
_cell.length_b   1.000
_cell.length_c   1.000
_cell.angle_alpha   90.00
_cell.angle_beta   90.00
_cell.angle_gamma   90.00
#
_symmetry.space_group_name_H-M   'P 1'
#
loop_
_entity.id
_entity.type
_entity.pdbx_description
1 polymer ?
#
loop_
_entity_poly.entity_id
_entity_poly.type
_entity_poly.pdbx_seq_one_letter_code
_entity_poly.pdbx_strand_id
1 'polypeptide(L)'
;MLYIIYQEDRDDGAEIRASNRDEHFAYLARHQDILLLGGALLGDDGVKRTGSCLIINVPSREQAEEFSRNEPFRKAGLFKSVKIARMRRGQWNPAAAPKTAEGN
;
A
#
# COMPACT_ATOMS: atom_id res chain seq x y z
N MET A 1 -14.11 -5.58 6.97
CA MET A 1 -13.15 -5.25 8.03
C MET A 1 -11.94 -4.55 7.41
N LEU A 2 -11.42 -3.54 8.08
CA LEU A 2 -10.25 -2.84 7.59
C LEU A 2 -8.97 -3.53 8.02
N TYR A 3 -8.04 -3.61 7.09
CA TYR A 3 -6.68 -4.07 7.34
C TYR A 3 -5.70 -3.07 6.77
N ILE A 4 -4.69 -2.74 7.57
CA ILE A 4 -3.56 -1.93 7.12
C ILE A 4 -2.43 -2.87 6.71
N ILE A 5 -1.85 -2.61 5.55
CA ILE A 5 -0.68 -3.33 5.04
C ILE A 5 0.44 -2.33 4.95
N TYR A 6 1.37 -2.43 5.90
CA TYR A 6 2.51 -1.53 6.03
C TYR A 6 3.77 -2.25 5.57
N GLN A 7 4.47 -1.70 4.60
CA GLN A 7 5.54 -2.37 3.91
C GLN A 7 6.76 -1.46 3.78
N GLU A 8 7.93 -2.00 4.07
CA GLU A 8 9.18 -1.26 3.94
C GLU A 8 10.02 -1.86 2.82
N ASP A 9 10.52 -1.00 1.93
CA ASP A 9 11.34 -1.40 0.81
C ASP A 9 12.72 -1.87 1.30
N ARG A 10 13.31 -2.80 0.53
CA ARG A 10 14.73 -3.11 0.64
C ARG A 10 15.54 -1.86 0.27
N ASP A 11 16.72 -1.74 0.86
CA ASP A 11 17.61 -0.60 0.58
C ASP A 11 18.01 -0.54 -0.90
N ASP A 12 18.06 -1.69 -1.57
CA ASP A 12 18.38 -1.82 -2.99
C ASP A 12 17.12 -1.97 -3.87
N GLY A 13 15.98 -1.50 -3.41
CA GLY A 13 14.68 -1.77 -4.05
C GLY A 13 14.31 -0.88 -5.23
N ALA A 14 15.06 0.17 -5.53
CA ALA A 14 14.66 1.15 -6.53
C ALA A 14 14.40 0.56 -7.91
N GLU A 15 15.27 -0.37 -8.38
CA GLU A 15 15.08 -1.02 -9.67
C GLU A 15 13.90 -1.97 -9.69
N ILE A 16 13.68 -2.70 -8.59
CA ILE A 16 12.54 -3.59 -8.45
C ILE A 16 11.24 -2.77 -8.54
N ARG A 17 11.21 -1.64 -7.85
CA ARG A 17 10.05 -0.76 -7.89
C ARG A 17 9.79 -0.22 -9.30
N ALA A 18 10.82 0.25 -9.97
CA ALA A 18 10.70 0.76 -11.34
C ALA A 18 10.24 -0.31 -12.33
N SER A 19 10.81 -1.52 -12.23
CA SER A 19 10.51 -2.61 -13.16
C SER A 19 9.10 -3.20 -12.99
N ASN A 20 8.50 -3.05 -11.81
CA ASN A 20 7.20 -3.67 -11.50
C ASN A 20 6.08 -2.64 -11.30
N ARG A 21 6.37 -1.38 -11.56
CA ARG A 21 5.45 -0.27 -11.30
C ARG A 21 4.13 -0.40 -12.06
N ASP A 22 4.19 -0.70 -13.36
CA ASP A 22 2.99 -0.78 -14.19
C ASP A 22 2.09 -1.93 -13.76
N GLU A 23 2.67 -3.08 -13.45
CA GLU A 23 1.92 -4.23 -12.94
C GLU A 23 1.29 -3.95 -11.58
N HIS A 24 2.02 -3.25 -10.71
CA HIS A 24 1.53 -2.82 -9.40
C HIS A 24 0.29 -1.93 -9.55
N PHE A 25 0.36 -0.89 -10.38
CA PHE A 25 -0.78 0.00 -10.61
C PHE A 25 -1.96 -0.73 -11.24
N ALA A 26 -1.72 -1.63 -12.18
CA ALA A 26 -2.78 -2.43 -12.79
C ALA A 26 -3.47 -3.34 -11.76
N TYR A 27 -2.71 -3.93 -10.85
CA TYR A 27 -3.24 -4.75 -9.75
C TYR A 27 -4.13 -3.93 -8.83
N LEU A 28 -3.67 -2.75 -8.39
CA LEU A 28 -4.46 -1.88 -7.54
C LEU A 28 -5.73 -1.40 -8.24
N ALA A 29 -5.64 -1.10 -9.53
CA ALA A 29 -6.81 -0.69 -10.33
C ALA A 29 -7.89 -1.79 -10.38
N ARG A 30 -7.47 -3.06 -10.50
CA ARG A 30 -8.40 -4.19 -10.49
C ARG A 30 -9.04 -4.43 -9.12
N HIS A 31 -8.46 -3.88 -8.05
CA HIS A 31 -8.94 -4.07 -6.68
C HIS A 31 -9.44 -2.79 -6.04
N GLN A 32 -9.89 -1.84 -6.85
CA GLN A 32 -10.41 -0.56 -6.36
C GLN A 32 -11.62 -0.74 -5.45
N ASP A 33 -12.39 -1.80 -5.63
CA ASP A 33 -13.56 -2.09 -4.82
C ASP A 33 -13.24 -2.36 -3.34
N ILE A 34 -12.01 -2.77 -3.04
CA ILE A 34 -11.59 -3.04 -1.66
C ILE A 34 -10.55 -2.04 -1.15
N LEU A 35 -9.90 -1.28 -2.04
CA LEU A 35 -8.82 -0.37 -1.67
C LEU A 35 -9.37 0.97 -1.21
N LEU A 36 -9.34 1.20 0.11
CA LEU A 36 -9.81 2.46 0.69
C LEU A 36 -8.80 3.58 0.49
N LEU A 37 -7.54 3.30 0.74
CA LEU A 37 -6.48 4.30 0.68
C LEU A 37 -5.16 3.58 0.46
N GLY A 38 -4.33 4.10 -0.41
CA GLY A 38 -3.01 3.55 -0.62
C GLY A 38 -2.04 4.57 -1.14
N GLY A 39 -0.77 4.38 -0.82
CA GLY A 39 0.27 5.28 -1.30
C GLY A 39 1.66 4.85 -0.88
N ALA A 40 2.64 5.49 -1.49
CA ALA A 40 4.04 5.30 -1.14
C ALA A 40 4.37 5.97 0.18
N LEU A 41 5.23 5.33 0.96
CA LEU A 41 5.90 5.98 2.07
C LEU A 41 7.12 6.70 1.50
N LEU A 42 7.35 7.91 1.99
CA LEU A 42 8.42 8.77 1.46
C LEU A 42 9.42 9.10 2.57
N GLY A 43 10.65 9.33 2.17
CA GLY A 43 11.62 9.99 3.04
C GLY A 43 11.19 11.42 3.32
N ASP A 44 11.86 12.08 4.27
CA ASP A 44 11.55 13.46 4.62
C ASP A 44 11.77 14.44 3.46
N ASP A 45 12.55 14.03 2.45
CA ASP A 45 12.73 14.81 1.22
C ASP A 45 11.49 14.83 0.33
N GLY A 46 10.48 14.01 0.64
CA GLY A 46 9.25 13.92 -0.13
C GLY A 46 9.40 13.24 -1.50
N VAL A 47 10.55 12.64 -1.77
CA VAL A 47 10.88 12.08 -3.09
C VAL A 47 11.23 10.59 -3.00
N LYS A 48 12.15 10.20 -2.12
CA LYS A 48 12.62 8.83 -2.03
C LYS A 48 11.50 7.92 -1.51
N ARG A 49 11.15 6.89 -2.28
CA ARG A 49 10.21 5.87 -1.83
C ARG A 49 10.90 4.93 -0.86
N THR A 50 10.31 4.77 0.31
CA THR A 50 10.84 3.91 1.38
C THR A 50 9.94 2.72 1.69
N GLY A 51 8.76 2.70 1.10
CA GLY A 51 7.79 1.65 1.34
C GLY A 51 6.44 2.00 0.78
N SER A 52 5.40 1.36 1.29
CA SER A 52 4.02 1.67 0.95
C SER A 52 3.08 1.31 2.09
N CYS A 53 1.93 1.96 2.09
CA CYS A 53 0.85 1.64 3.01
C CYS A 53 -0.44 1.51 2.23
N LEU A 54 -1.14 0.40 2.43
CA LEU A 54 -2.45 0.14 1.82
C LEU A 54 -3.44 -0.14 2.93
N ILE A 55 -4.62 0.48 2.85
CA ILE A 55 -5.74 0.17 3.74
C ILE A 55 -6.85 -0.41 2.90
N ILE A 56 -7.20 -1.66 3.18
CA ILE A 56 -8.20 -2.41 2.41
C ILE A 56 -9.35 -2.84 3.28
N ASN A 57 -10.52 -3.01 2.66
CA ASN A 57 -11.74 -3.47 3.31
C ASN A 57 -12.09 -4.85 2.77
N VAL A 58 -11.87 -5.90 3.56
CA VAL A 58 -12.09 -7.30 3.19
C VAL A 58 -12.76 -8.05 4.33
N PRO A 59 -13.44 -9.18 4.04
CA PRO A 59 -14.17 -9.92 5.06
C PRO A 59 -13.33 -10.65 6.10
N SER A 60 -12.04 -10.89 5.83
CA SER A 60 -11.21 -11.70 6.72
C SER A 60 -9.73 -11.35 6.60
N ARG A 61 -8.97 -11.70 7.64
CA ARG A 61 -7.51 -11.60 7.60
C ARG A 61 -6.91 -12.44 6.47
N GLU A 62 -7.46 -13.62 6.24
CA GLU A 62 -6.99 -14.51 5.18
C GLU A 62 -7.05 -13.82 3.82
N GLN A 63 -8.14 -13.11 3.54
CA GLN A 63 -8.27 -12.37 2.29
C GLN A 63 -7.30 -11.18 2.21
N ALA A 64 -7.02 -10.53 3.34
CA ALA A 64 -6.03 -9.47 3.38
C ALA A 64 -4.63 -10.02 3.08
N GLU A 65 -4.28 -11.15 3.64
CA GLU A 65 -3.00 -11.81 3.38
C GLU A 65 -2.87 -12.28 1.93
N GLU A 66 -3.95 -12.83 1.37
CA GLU A 66 -3.98 -13.23 -0.04
C GLU A 66 -3.79 -12.04 -0.97
N PHE A 67 -4.49 -10.94 -0.72
CA PHE A 67 -4.31 -9.70 -1.48
C PHE A 67 -2.85 -9.25 -1.44
N SER A 68 -2.27 -9.24 -0.26
CA SER A 68 -0.88 -8.81 -0.07
C SER A 68 0.12 -9.73 -0.78
N ARG A 69 -0.06 -11.05 -0.67
CA ARG A 69 0.85 -12.03 -1.31
C ARG A 69 0.87 -11.91 -2.84
N ASN A 70 -0.26 -11.55 -3.44
CA ASN A 70 -0.41 -11.49 -4.90
C ASN A 70 -0.09 -10.11 -5.46
N GLU A 71 0.21 -9.14 -4.62
CA GLU A 71 0.56 -7.79 -5.06
C GLU A 71 1.93 -7.82 -5.76
N PRO A 72 2.05 -7.23 -6.97
CA PRO A 72 3.25 -7.40 -7.79
C PRO A 72 4.56 -6.93 -7.17
N PHE A 73 4.56 -5.86 -6.37
CA PHE A 73 5.77 -5.44 -5.65
C PHE A 73 6.21 -6.50 -4.65
N ARG A 74 5.27 -7.08 -3.93
CA ARG A 74 5.61 -8.13 -2.97
C ARG A 74 6.12 -9.38 -3.67
N LYS A 75 5.48 -9.79 -4.75
CA LYS A 75 5.91 -10.96 -5.54
C LYS A 75 7.31 -10.77 -6.11
N ALA A 76 7.66 -9.54 -6.47
CA ALA A 76 8.98 -9.20 -7.00
C ALA A 76 10.06 -9.11 -5.92
N GLY A 77 9.70 -9.23 -4.64
CA GLY A 77 10.67 -9.19 -3.55
C GLY A 77 11.13 -7.79 -3.15
N LEU A 78 10.31 -6.77 -3.42
CA LEU A 78 10.66 -5.38 -3.11
C LEU A 78 10.81 -5.13 -1.61
N PHE A 79 9.99 -5.79 -0.78
CA PHE A 79 9.89 -5.42 0.62
C PHE A 79 10.79 -6.24 1.52
N LYS A 80 11.53 -5.57 2.41
CA LYS A 80 12.26 -6.22 3.49
C LYS A 80 11.35 -6.61 4.66
N SER A 81 10.20 -5.94 4.80
CA SER A 81 9.21 -6.27 5.81
C SER A 81 7.80 -5.94 5.33
N VAL A 82 6.84 -6.76 5.77
CA VAL A 82 5.41 -6.57 5.52
C VAL A 82 4.68 -6.83 6.82
N LYS A 83 3.91 -5.85 7.27
CA LYS A 83 3.05 -5.99 8.45
C LYS A 83 1.59 -5.82 8.03
N ILE A 84 0.77 -6.79 8.39
CA ILE A 84 -0.68 -6.73 8.18
C ILE A 84 -1.34 -6.69 9.54
N ALA A 85 -2.13 -5.64 9.79
CA ALA A 85 -2.83 -5.48 11.06
C ALA A 85 -4.29 -5.12 10.80
N ARG A 86 -5.17 -5.71 11.60
CA ARG A 86 -6.57 -5.31 11.58
C ARG A 86 -6.72 -3.94 12.20
N MET A 87 -7.51 -3.08 11.55
CA MET A 87 -7.76 -1.72 12.01
C MET A 87 -9.27 -1.51 12.19
N ARG A 88 -9.62 -0.78 13.21
CA ARG A 88 -10.99 -0.33 13.42
C ARG A 88 -11.12 1.11 12.93
N ARG A 89 -12.20 1.41 12.21
CA ARG A 89 -12.52 2.79 11.83
C ARG A 89 -13.12 3.53 13.03
N GLY A 90 -12.27 4.09 13.87
CA GLY A 90 -12.70 4.83 15.06
C GLY A 90 -13.07 6.27 14.70
N GLN A 91 -12.12 7.02 14.19
CA GLN A 91 -12.34 8.40 13.75
C GLN A 91 -12.45 8.40 12.22
N TRP A 92 -13.43 9.13 11.71
CA TRP A 92 -13.64 9.22 10.27
C TRP A 92 -14.03 10.63 9.87
N ASN A 93 -13.18 11.29 9.09
CA ASN A 93 -13.47 12.62 8.57
C ASN A 93 -12.96 12.72 7.12
N PRO A 94 -13.79 12.38 6.13
CA PRO A 94 -13.39 12.45 4.72
C PRO A 94 -13.06 13.87 4.27
N ALA A 95 -13.58 14.89 4.94
CA ALA A 95 -13.25 16.29 4.62
C ALA A 95 -11.78 16.65 4.88
N ALA A 96 -11.07 15.85 5.68
CA ALA A 96 -9.65 16.03 5.92
C ALA A 96 -8.76 15.40 4.83
N ALA A 97 -9.34 14.76 3.81
CA ALA A 97 -8.56 14.18 2.74
C ALA A 97 -7.75 15.26 1.99
N PRO A 98 -6.49 14.97 1.62
CA PRO A 98 -5.72 15.92 0.83
C PRO A 98 -6.35 16.11 -0.56
N LYS A 99 -6.20 17.29 -1.12
CA LYS A 99 -6.76 17.62 -2.43
C LYS A 99 -5.96 17.03 -3.58
N THR A 100 -4.68 16.76 -3.35
CA THR A 100 -3.78 16.15 -4.32
C THR A 100 -3.00 15.02 -3.67
N ALA A 101 -2.33 14.22 -4.48
CA ALA A 101 -1.49 13.13 -3.96
C ALA A 101 -0.37 13.64 -3.05
N GLU A 102 0.06 14.89 -3.22
CA GLU A 102 1.16 15.47 -2.45
C GLU A 102 0.67 16.30 -1.25
N GLY A 103 -0.64 16.44 -1.06
CA GLY A 103 -1.24 17.21 0.01
C GLY A 103 -2.16 18.31 -0.53
N ASN A 104 -2.32 19.35 0.26
CA ASN A 104 -3.13 20.48 -0.16
C ASN A 104 -2.31 21.45 -0.99
#